data_e9d9e9f1230fc4bcab29d99a204d0b22
#
_entry.id   e9d9e9f1230fc4bcab29d99a204d0b22
#
_cell.length_a   1.000
_cell.length_b   1.000
_cell.length_c   1.000
_cell.angle_alpha   90.00
_cell.angle_beta   90.00
_cell.angle_gamma   90.00
#
_symmetry.space_group_name_H-M   'P 1'
#
loop_
_entity.id
_entity.type
_entity.pdbx_description
1 polymer ?
#
loop_
_entity_poly.entity_id
_entity_poly.type
_entity_poly.pdbx_seq_one_letter_code
_entity_poly.pdbx_strand_id
1 'polypeptide(L)'
;MKAMLIGGAGFVGKHLAIHLANTYGWEIVITGLPEEREAIERSSLGRFVPVNILEKGQIQAVLEQERPHYIFHLAAQSSVARSWKNPQATIDVNIKGCANLLDAIRSIEIYDPKILLIGSGDEYGRLPDGIRVVSETTLPCPGNPYAMTKAAQTMLGQVYAHAYRMHIVLARPFNHIGPGQMAGFVVSDFCKQVAEILNGAEPVVRVGNLTASRDFTDVRDVVRAYGLLIQHGVPGEIYNIGSGTAVSIQSLLDEIIRQSGISISVQHDPQKFRPVDYPSIAADISKLQRAIDWKPEISLERAIADTLTDWQIRLKNNVN
;
A
#
# COMPACT_ATOMS: atom_id res chain seq x y z
N MET A 1 -23.80 5.42 1.25
CA MET A 1 -23.01 4.85 0.14
C MET A 1 -22.35 3.55 0.60
N LYS A 2 -22.04 2.63 -0.34
CA LYS A 2 -21.39 1.36 -0.04
C LYS A 2 -20.01 1.34 -0.74
N ALA A 3 -18.97 0.99 0.00
CA ALA A 3 -17.61 0.81 -0.51
C ALA A 3 -17.18 -0.66 -0.38
N MET A 4 -16.57 -1.20 -1.44
CA MET A 4 -15.98 -2.53 -1.44
C MET A 4 -14.46 -2.41 -1.51
N LEU A 5 -13.79 -3.05 -0.55
CA LEU A 5 -12.34 -3.11 -0.46
C LEU A 5 -11.85 -4.49 -0.93
N ILE A 6 -11.44 -4.58 -2.19
CA ILE A 6 -10.91 -5.84 -2.78
C ILE A 6 -9.51 -6.09 -2.21
N GLY A 7 -9.34 -7.16 -1.42
CA GLY A 7 -8.13 -7.40 -0.65
C GLY A 7 -8.01 -6.51 0.59
N GLY A 8 -9.15 -6.09 1.16
CA GLY A 8 -9.20 -5.15 2.27
C GLY A 8 -8.80 -5.71 3.63
N ALA A 9 -8.48 -7.00 3.76
CA ALA A 9 -8.04 -7.62 5.00
C ALA A 9 -6.60 -7.22 5.40
N GLY A 10 -5.81 -6.68 4.47
CA GLY A 10 -4.43 -6.27 4.67
C GLY A 10 -4.27 -4.99 5.50
N PHE A 11 -3.00 -4.58 5.66
CA PHE A 11 -2.59 -3.40 6.43
C PHE A 11 -3.34 -2.12 6.02
N VAL A 12 -3.24 -1.75 4.74
CA VAL A 12 -3.88 -0.52 4.22
C VAL A 12 -5.41 -0.61 4.27
N GLY A 13 -5.96 -1.80 3.97
CA GLY A 13 -7.41 -1.99 3.94
C GLY A 13 -8.09 -1.77 5.28
N LYS A 14 -7.45 -2.15 6.38
CA LYS A 14 -7.96 -1.92 7.74
C LYS A 14 -8.04 -0.42 8.06
N HIS A 15 -6.98 0.34 7.77
CA HIS A 15 -6.98 1.79 7.95
C HIS A 15 -8.01 2.48 7.04
N LEU A 16 -8.13 2.01 5.80
CA LEU A 16 -9.10 2.55 4.84
C LEU A 16 -10.53 2.29 5.31
N ALA A 17 -10.84 1.08 5.77
CA ALA A 17 -12.17 0.75 6.30
C ALA A 17 -12.57 1.67 7.45
N ILE A 18 -11.66 1.88 8.42
CA ILE A 18 -11.86 2.80 9.54
C ILE A 18 -12.10 4.22 9.04
N HIS A 19 -11.26 4.70 8.13
CA HIS A 19 -11.35 6.06 7.61
C HIS A 19 -12.69 6.29 6.88
N LEU A 20 -13.06 5.40 5.97
CA LEU A 20 -14.28 5.55 5.18
C LEU A 20 -15.55 5.47 6.04
N ALA A 21 -15.58 4.56 7.02
CA ALA A 21 -16.71 4.44 7.94
C ALA A 21 -16.84 5.68 8.83
N ASN A 22 -15.75 6.13 9.45
CA ASN A 22 -15.79 7.24 10.42
C ASN A 22 -15.96 8.61 9.76
N THR A 23 -15.35 8.83 8.59
CA THR A 23 -15.36 10.15 7.93
C THR A 23 -16.59 10.34 7.06
N TYR A 24 -17.04 9.30 6.37
CA TYR A 24 -18.13 9.41 5.39
C TYR A 24 -19.39 8.63 5.77
N GLY A 25 -19.34 7.81 6.82
CA GLY A 25 -20.47 6.96 7.22
C GLY A 25 -20.81 5.89 6.17
N TRP A 26 -19.81 5.43 5.38
CA TRP A 26 -20.06 4.44 4.34
C TRP A 26 -20.20 3.03 4.92
N GLU A 27 -21.08 2.23 4.33
CA GLU A 27 -21.13 0.78 4.55
C GLU A 27 -19.89 0.13 3.90
N ILE A 28 -19.14 -0.67 4.67
CA ILE A 28 -17.90 -1.28 4.23
C ILE A 28 -18.08 -2.78 3.99
N VAL A 29 -17.77 -3.22 2.77
CA VAL A 29 -17.62 -4.62 2.39
C VAL A 29 -16.15 -4.90 2.16
N ILE A 30 -15.58 -5.83 2.92
CA ILE A 30 -14.18 -6.25 2.83
C ILE A 30 -14.14 -7.59 2.12
N THR A 31 -13.35 -7.71 1.05
CA THR A 31 -13.09 -9.02 0.42
C THR A 31 -11.65 -9.44 0.63
N GLY A 32 -11.44 -10.75 0.67
CA GLY A 32 -10.14 -11.37 0.85
C GLY A 32 -10.25 -12.89 0.76
N LEU A 33 -9.17 -13.60 1.06
CA LEU A 33 -9.18 -15.04 1.08
C LEU A 33 -9.93 -15.59 2.32
N PRO A 34 -10.53 -16.79 2.25
CA PRO A 34 -11.36 -17.33 3.34
C PRO A 34 -10.67 -17.35 4.71
N GLU A 35 -9.36 -17.57 4.75
CA GLU A 35 -8.56 -17.60 5.98
C GLU A 35 -8.45 -16.25 6.69
N GLU A 36 -8.73 -15.15 6.00
CA GLU A 36 -8.69 -13.79 6.56
C GLU A 36 -9.97 -13.41 7.31
N ARG A 37 -11.04 -14.20 7.17
CA ARG A 37 -12.38 -13.95 7.72
C ARG A 37 -12.36 -13.64 9.21
N GLU A 38 -11.79 -14.54 10.00
CA GLU A 38 -11.81 -14.44 11.47
C GLU A 38 -11.16 -13.15 11.98
N ALA A 39 -10.04 -12.74 11.36
CA ALA A 39 -9.34 -11.52 11.72
C ALA A 39 -10.17 -10.25 11.44
N ILE A 40 -10.97 -10.25 10.38
CA ILE A 40 -11.82 -9.10 10.02
C ILE A 40 -13.10 -9.06 10.86
N GLU A 41 -13.74 -10.21 11.07
CA GLU A 41 -14.96 -10.28 11.90
C GLU A 41 -14.69 -9.88 13.35
N ARG A 42 -13.53 -10.28 13.92
CA ARG A 42 -13.10 -9.83 15.26
C ARG A 42 -12.85 -8.32 15.34
N SER A 43 -12.44 -7.70 14.24
CA SER A 43 -12.12 -6.26 14.21
C SER A 43 -13.34 -5.36 14.03
N SER A 44 -14.50 -5.91 13.65
CA SER A 44 -15.74 -5.18 13.35
C SER A 44 -15.57 -4.04 12.33
N LEU A 45 -14.60 -4.15 11.42
CA LEU A 45 -14.27 -3.11 10.43
C LEU A 45 -15.24 -3.04 9.26
N GLY A 46 -16.08 -4.05 9.08
CA GLY A 46 -17.02 -4.15 7.99
C GLY A 46 -17.47 -5.60 7.77
N ARG A 47 -18.36 -5.81 6.81
CA ARG A 47 -18.82 -7.16 6.46
C ARG A 47 -17.79 -7.83 5.57
N PHE A 48 -17.34 -9.03 5.98
CA PHE A 48 -16.38 -9.82 5.20
C PHE A 48 -17.08 -10.74 4.20
N VAL A 49 -16.60 -10.75 2.96
CA VAL A 49 -17.03 -11.67 1.90
C VAL A 49 -15.80 -12.34 1.29
N PRO A 50 -15.67 -13.68 1.36
CA PRO A 50 -14.53 -14.36 0.80
C PRO A 50 -14.55 -14.30 -0.75
N VAL A 51 -13.44 -13.84 -1.34
CA VAL A 51 -13.26 -13.77 -2.79
C VAL A 51 -11.81 -14.06 -3.14
N ASN A 52 -11.59 -15.04 -4.00
CA ASN A 52 -10.32 -15.20 -4.68
C ASN A 52 -10.33 -14.37 -5.97
N ILE A 53 -9.46 -13.36 -6.05
CA ILE A 53 -9.39 -12.45 -7.21
C ILE A 53 -8.98 -13.16 -8.52
N LEU A 54 -8.44 -14.36 -8.44
CA LEU A 54 -8.11 -15.18 -9.62
C LEU A 54 -9.33 -15.88 -10.22
N GLU A 55 -10.46 -15.90 -9.49
CA GLU A 55 -11.72 -16.54 -9.88
C GLU A 55 -12.75 -15.48 -10.30
N LYS A 56 -12.77 -15.13 -11.60
CA LYS A 56 -13.64 -14.08 -12.13
C LYS A 56 -15.12 -14.26 -11.74
N GLY A 57 -15.62 -15.50 -11.74
CA GLY A 57 -17.01 -15.79 -11.36
C GLY A 57 -17.34 -15.43 -9.91
N GLN A 58 -16.40 -15.61 -8.96
CA GLN A 58 -16.61 -15.19 -7.57
C GLN A 58 -16.69 -13.66 -7.46
N ILE A 59 -15.81 -12.95 -8.19
CA ILE A 59 -15.82 -11.49 -8.22
C ILE A 59 -17.15 -10.98 -8.75
N GLN A 60 -17.58 -11.51 -9.90
CA GLN A 60 -18.84 -11.12 -10.55
C GLN A 60 -20.04 -11.35 -9.63
N ALA A 61 -20.16 -12.53 -9.05
CA ALA A 61 -21.27 -12.86 -8.14
C ALA A 61 -21.36 -11.90 -6.95
N VAL A 62 -20.22 -11.56 -6.34
CA VAL A 62 -20.19 -10.62 -5.22
C VAL A 62 -20.51 -9.20 -5.67
N LEU A 63 -20.02 -8.75 -6.83
CA LEU A 63 -20.34 -7.42 -7.37
C LEU A 63 -21.83 -7.29 -7.72
N GLU A 64 -22.45 -8.32 -8.29
CA GLU A 64 -23.89 -8.36 -8.60
C GLU A 64 -24.75 -8.30 -7.33
N GLN A 65 -24.36 -9.04 -6.29
CA GLN A 65 -25.05 -9.07 -5.01
C GLN A 65 -24.91 -7.75 -4.25
N GLU A 66 -23.69 -7.20 -4.16
CA GLU A 66 -23.38 -6.07 -3.31
C GLU A 66 -23.61 -4.73 -3.98
N ARG A 67 -23.42 -4.64 -5.27
CA ARG A 67 -23.50 -3.42 -6.09
C ARG A 67 -22.88 -2.18 -5.40
N PRO A 68 -21.59 -2.24 -5.00
CA PRO A 68 -20.96 -1.12 -4.33
C PRO A 68 -20.86 0.11 -5.24
N HIS A 69 -21.01 1.30 -4.65
CA HIS A 69 -20.82 2.57 -5.37
C HIS A 69 -19.33 2.86 -5.60
N TYR A 70 -18.48 2.40 -4.67
CA TYR A 70 -17.04 2.63 -4.66
C TYR A 70 -16.30 1.31 -4.52
N ILE A 71 -15.26 1.12 -5.36
CA ILE A 71 -14.41 -0.08 -5.33
C ILE A 71 -12.96 0.36 -5.17
N PHE A 72 -12.30 -0.11 -4.12
CA PHE A 72 -10.87 0.08 -3.89
C PHE A 72 -10.15 -1.24 -4.17
N HIS A 73 -9.30 -1.27 -5.18
CA HIS A 73 -8.54 -2.46 -5.53
C HIS A 73 -7.19 -2.46 -4.79
N LEU A 74 -7.18 -3.07 -3.61
CA LEU A 74 -6.00 -3.22 -2.75
C LEU A 74 -5.32 -4.58 -2.89
N ALA A 75 -6.03 -5.58 -3.45
CA ALA A 75 -5.50 -6.93 -3.58
C ALA A 75 -4.22 -6.95 -4.42
N ALA A 76 -3.12 -7.35 -3.82
CA ALA A 76 -1.83 -7.48 -4.48
C ALA A 76 -0.89 -8.38 -3.68
N GLN A 77 0.00 -9.08 -4.39
CA GLN A 77 1.25 -9.54 -3.81
C GLN A 77 2.20 -8.34 -3.76
N SER A 78 2.39 -7.73 -2.57
CA SER A 78 3.08 -6.44 -2.40
C SER A 78 4.56 -6.54 -2.01
N SER A 79 5.05 -7.74 -1.67
CA SER A 79 6.45 -7.94 -1.25
C SER A 79 7.38 -8.02 -2.46
N VAL A 80 8.28 -7.05 -2.59
CA VAL A 80 9.35 -7.07 -3.61
C VAL A 80 10.21 -8.34 -3.47
N ALA A 81 10.57 -8.72 -2.24
CA ALA A 81 11.38 -9.93 -2.01
C ALA A 81 10.67 -11.22 -2.49
N ARG A 82 9.36 -11.34 -2.25
CA ARG A 82 8.55 -12.48 -2.76
C ARG A 82 8.42 -12.45 -4.27
N SER A 83 8.36 -11.27 -4.90
CA SER A 83 8.24 -11.15 -6.35
C SER A 83 9.47 -11.69 -7.09
N TRP A 84 10.65 -11.58 -6.51
CA TRP A 84 11.88 -12.21 -7.03
C TRP A 84 11.86 -13.73 -6.90
N LYS A 85 11.31 -14.24 -5.79
CA LYS A 85 11.24 -15.70 -5.52
C LYS A 85 10.15 -16.39 -6.35
N ASN A 86 9.03 -15.73 -6.58
CA ASN A 86 7.89 -16.26 -7.32
C ASN A 86 7.23 -15.16 -8.15
N PRO A 87 7.85 -14.80 -9.30
CA PRO A 87 7.31 -13.77 -10.19
C PRO A 87 5.97 -14.17 -10.81
N GLN A 88 5.76 -15.46 -11.10
CA GLN A 88 4.51 -15.96 -11.67
C GLN A 88 3.31 -15.67 -10.77
N ALA A 89 3.39 -16.02 -9.49
CA ALA A 89 2.31 -15.72 -8.56
C ALA A 89 2.06 -14.20 -8.42
N THR A 90 3.11 -13.38 -8.53
CA THR A 90 2.98 -11.92 -8.50
C THR A 90 2.24 -11.41 -9.74
N ILE A 91 2.53 -11.95 -10.93
CA ILE A 91 1.84 -11.65 -12.18
C ILE A 91 0.37 -12.07 -12.10
N ASP A 92 0.11 -13.31 -11.66
CA ASP A 92 -1.25 -13.83 -11.55
C ASP A 92 -2.11 -12.92 -10.64
N VAL A 93 -1.65 -12.63 -9.43
CA VAL A 93 -2.43 -11.81 -8.49
C VAL A 93 -2.58 -10.37 -8.99
N ASN A 94 -1.47 -9.72 -9.38
CA ASN A 94 -1.48 -8.28 -9.61
C ASN A 94 -2.02 -7.90 -11.00
N ILE A 95 -1.76 -8.70 -12.04
CA ILE A 95 -2.20 -8.40 -13.40
C ILE A 95 -3.49 -9.15 -13.73
N LYS A 96 -3.48 -10.48 -13.66
CA LYS A 96 -4.67 -11.28 -13.99
C LYS A 96 -5.81 -11.00 -13.01
N GLY A 97 -5.53 -10.88 -11.71
CA GLY A 97 -6.54 -10.52 -10.72
C GLY A 97 -7.18 -9.16 -10.99
N CYS A 98 -6.38 -8.14 -11.37
CA CYS A 98 -6.89 -6.83 -11.77
C CYS A 98 -7.76 -6.93 -13.03
N ALA A 99 -7.31 -7.65 -14.06
CA ALA A 99 -8.08 -7.86 -15.30
C ALA A 99 -9.43 -8.54 -15.01
N ASN A 100 -9.43 -9.58 -14.16
CA ASN A 100 -10.64 -10.27 -13.74
C ASN A 100 -11.65 -9.32 -13.09
N LEU A 101 -11.17 -8.41 -12.19
CA LEU A 101 -12.02 -7.42 -11.54
C LEU A 101 -12.64 -6.46 -12.56
N LEU A 102 -11.82 -5.86 -13.42
CA LEU A 102 -12.30 -4.88 -14.40
C LEU A 102 -13.26 -5.50 -15.41
N ASP A 103 -12.98 -6.72 -15.88
CA ASP A 103 -13.86 -7.45 -16.77
C ASP A 103 -15.17 -7.89 -16.08
N ALA A 104 -15.13 -8.27 -14.80
CA ALA A 104 -16.34 -8.60 -14.05
C ALA A 104 -17.25 -7.36 -13.93
N ILE A 105 -16.69 -6.20 -13.58
CA ILE A 105 -17.46 -4.93 -13.50
C ILE A 105 -18.08 -4.62 -14.87
N ARG A 106 -17.29 -4.68 -15.94
CA ARG A 106 -17.74 -4.38 -17.31
C ARG A 106 -18.86 -5.31 -17.81
N SER A 107 -18.89 -6.56 -17.32
CA SER A 107 -19.89 -7.54 -17.74
C SER A 107 -21.26 -7.40 -17.05
N ILE A 108 -21.36 -6.59 -16.01
CA ILE A 108 -22.61 -6.36 -15.26
C ILE A 108 -23.40 -5.23 -15.93
N GLU A 109 -24.63 -5.53 -16.33
CA GLU A 109 -25.52 -4.54 -16.96
C GLU A 109 -25.88 -3.41 -15.98
N ILE A 110 -25.94 -2.18 -16.49
CA ILE A 110 -26.36 -0.96 -15.76
C ILE A 110 -25.62 -0.85 -14.43
N TYR A 111 -24.27 -0.94 -14.47
CA TYR A 111 -23.42 -0.84 -13.30
C TYR A 111 -22.16 -0.03 -13.62
N ASP A 112 -22.02 1.12 -12.98
CA ASP A 112 -20.92 2.08 -13.22
C ASP A 112 -20.36 2.59 -11.86
N PRO A 113 -19.61 1.75 -11.12
CA PRO A 113 -19.00 2.14 -9.86
C PRO A 113 -17.78 3.03 -10.12
N LYS A 114 -17.47 3.92 -9.16
CA LYS A 114 -16.16 4.55 -9.15
C LYS A 114 -15.11 3.58 -8.59
N ILE A 115 -13.96 3.52 -9.26
CA ILE A 115 -12.90 2.55 -8.96
C ILE A 115 -11.61 3.30 -8.67
N LEU A 116 -10.94 2.96 -7.56
CA LEU A 116 -9.57 3.38 -7.29
C LEU A 116 -8.64 2.16 -7.44
N LEU A 117 -7.77 2.17 -8.45
CA LEU A 117 -6.71 1.18 -8.61
C LEU A 117 -5.43 1.66 -7.93
N ILE A 118 -4.86 0.80 -7.10
CA ILE A 118 -3.67 1.13 -6.31
C ILE A 118 -2.43 0.61 -7.02
N GLY A 119 -1.69 1.51 -7.65
CA GLY A 119 -0.36 1.30 -8.22
C GLY A 119 0.74 1.33 -7.16
N SER A 120 1.93 1.83 -7.52
CA SER A 120 3.07 1.98 -6.61
C SER A 120 4.08 3.00 -7.14
N GLY A 121 4.70 3.78 -6.27
CA GLY A 121 5.87 4.59 -6.61
C GLY A 121 7.05 3.76 -7.16
N ASP A 122 7.11 2.46 -6.87
CA ASP A 122 8.11 1.54 -7.43
C ASP A 122 8.01 1.38 -8.96
N GLU A 123 6.88 1.74 -9.57
CA GLU A 123 6.70 1.74 -11.03
C GLU A 123 7.72 2.61 -11.74
N TYR A 124 8.14 3.72 -11.12
CA TYR A 124 9.16 4.62 -11.69
C TYR A 124 10.53 3.96 -11.79
N GLY A 125 10.87 3.09 -10.84
CA GLY A 125 12.05 2.24 -10.89
C GLY A 125 13.35 3.03 -11.10
N ARG A 126 14.10 2.70 -12.17
CA ARG A 126 15.36 3.36 -12.48
C ARG A 126 15.13 4.73 -13.09
N LEU A 127 15.61 5.74 -12.41
CA LEU A 127 15.54 7.13 -12.87
C LEU A 127 16.82 7.53 -13.64
N PRO A 128 16.71 8.46 -14.59
CA PRO A 128 17.88 9.12 -15.18
C PRO A 128 18.72 9.82 -14.10
N ASP A 129 20.02 9.98 -14.39
CA ASP A 129 20.95 10.64 -13.48
C ASP A 129 20.48 12.07 -13.14
N GLY A 130 20.57 12.43 -11.86
CA GLY A 130 20.17 13.75 -11.37
C GLY A 130 18.69 13.89 -11.02
N ILE A 131 17.80 13.02 -11.52
CA ILE A 131 16.39 13.05 -11.15
C ILE A 131 16.19 12.36 -9.80
N ARG A 132 15.52 13.05 -8.88
CA ARG A 132 15.21 12.54 -7.52
C ARG A 132 13.73 12.69 -7.16
N VAL A 133 13.03 13.63 -7.81
CA VAL A 133 11.59 13.87 -7.63
C VAL A 133 10.90 13.53 -8.93
N VAL A 134 9.82 12.74 -8.86
CA VAL A 134 9.11 12.22 -10.04
C VAL A 134 7.66 12.65 -10.03
N SER A 135 7.21 13.17 -11.17
CA SER A 135 5.81 13.47 -11.44
C SER A 135 5.13 12.31 -12.18
N GLU A 136 3.83 12.39 -12.34
CA GLU A 136 3.04 11.37 -13.06
C GLU A 136 3.38 11.29 -14.56
N THR A 137 4.05 12.30 -15.11
CA THR A 137 4.55 12.31 -16.51
C THR A 137 5.88 11.60 -16.67
N THR A 138 6.57 11.26 -15.57
CA THR A 138 7.79 10.46 -15.60
C THR A 138 7.47 9.05 -16.07
N LEU A 139 8.18 8.58 -17.10
CA LEU A 139 7.96 7.24 -17.65
C LEU A 139 8.34 6.16 -16.65
N PRO A 140 7.50 5.13 -16.45
CA PRO A 140 7.85 3.96 -15.65
C PRO A 140 9.05 3.20 -16.22
N CYS A 141 10.01 2.85 -15.36
CA CYS A 141 11.14 1.99 -15.69
C CYS A 141 11.36 0.96 -14.55
N PRO A 142 10.39 0.03 -14.35
CA PRO A 142 10.38 -0.87 -13.20
C PRO A 142 11.61 -1.77 -13.17
N GLY A 143 12.21 -1.91 -12.00
CA GLY A 143 13.44 -2.69 -11.80
C GLY A 143 13.28 -3.98 -11.03
N ASN A 144 12.04 -4.40 -10.77
CA ASN A 144 11.74 -5.67 -10.12
C ASN A 144 10.37 -6.20 -10.58
N PRO A 145 10.09 -7.51 -10.41
CA PRO A 145 8.83 -8.11 -10.88
C PRO A 145 7.57 -7.48 -10.25
N TYR A 146 7.60 -7.09 -8.98
CA TYR A 146 6.48 -6.39 -8.35
C TYR A 146 6.21 -5.04 -9.03
N ALA A 147 7.23 -4.21 -9.20
CA ALA A 147 7.11 -2.92 -9.85
C ALA A 147 6.57 -3.03 -11.28
N MET A 148 7.05 -4.04 -12.04
CA MET A 148 6.55 -4.34 -13.39
C MET A 148 5.06 -4.67 -13.37
N THR A 149 4.60 -5.51 -12.42
CA THR A 149 3.17 -5.84 -12.35
C THR A 149 2.31 -4.64 -11.97
N LYS A 150 2.82 -3.72 -11.14
CA LYS A 150 2.11 -2.48 -10.79
C LYS A 150 2.02 -1.51 -11.96
N ALA A 151 3.10 -1.37 -12.73
CA ALA A 151 3.07 -0.59 -13.97
C ALA A 151 2.08 -1.17 -14.99
N ALA A 152 2.07 -2.49 -15.18
CA ALA A 152 1.10 -3.16 -16.05
C ALA A 152 -0.35 -2.95 -15.56
N GLN A 153 -0.60 -3.05 -14.25
CA GLN A 153 -1.91 -2.78 -13.64
C GLN A 153 -2.36 -1.33 -13.89
N THR A 154 -1.46 -0.35 -13.74
CA THR A 154 -1.74 1.07 -14.02
C THR A 154 -2.10 1.27 -15.49
N MET A 155 -1.31 0.72 -16.42
CA MET A 155 -1.58 0.79 -17.87
C MET A 155 -2.93 0.14 -18.22
N LEU A 156 -3.23 -1.03 -17.63
CA LEU A 156 -4.50 -1.72 -17.83
C LEU A 156 -5.68 -0.83 -17.38
N GLY A 157 -5.57 -0.23 -16.20
CA GLY A 157 -6.58 0.71 -15.69
C GLY A 157 -6.82 1.88 -16.61
N GLN A 158 -5.77 2.48 -17.19
CA GLN A 158 -5.90 3.55 -18.19
C GLN A 158 -6.61 3.09 -19.46
N VAL A 159 -6.25 1.90 -19.97
CA VAL A 159 -6.92 1.33 -21.16
C VAL A 159 -8.41 1.17 -20.89
N TYR A 160 -8.81 0.60 -19.75
CA TYR A 160 -10.23 0.40 -19.42
C TYR A 160 -10.97 1.71 -19.19
N ALA A 161 -10.33 2.69 -18.54
CA ALA A 161 -10.92 4.01 -18.35
C ALA A 161 -11.21 4.69 -19.69
N HIS A 162 -10.28 4.66 -20.65
CA HIS A 162 -10.45 5.35 -21.94
C HIS A 162 -11.31 4.56 -22.91
N ALA A 163 -11.05 3.26 -23.10
CA ALA A 163 -11.72 2.44 -24.11
C ALA A 163 -13.18 2.10 -23.73
N TYR A 164 -13.44 1.84 -22.46
CA TYR A 164 -14.76 1.45 -21.95
C TYR A 164 -15.44 2.55 -21.14
N ARG A 165 -14.82 3.73 -20.99
CA ARG A 165 -15.33 4.88 -20.23
C ARG A 165 -15.64 4.57 -18.77
N MET A 166 -14.91 3.61 -18.19
CA MET A 166 -15.08 3.27 -16.79
C MET A 166 -14.52 4.36 -15.87
N HIS A 167 -15.17 4.62 -14.77
CA HIS A 167 -14.72 5.60 -13.76
C HIS A 167 -13.56 5.05 -12.93
N ILE A 168 -12.36 4.94 -13.52
CA ILE A 168 -11.15 4.41 -12.88
C ILE A 168 -10.18 5.56 -12.62
N VAL A 169 -9.88 5.83 -11.36
CA VAL A 169 -8.80 6.71 -10.90
C VAL A 169 -7.61 5.84 -10.48
N LEU A 170 -6.39 6.29 -10.74
CA LEU A 170 -5.16 5.54 -10.50
C LEU A 170 -4.31 6.26 -9.44
N ALA A 171 -3.99 5.58 -8.35
CA ALA A 171 -3.15 6.09 -7.29
C ALA A 171 -1.77 5.41 -7.33
N ARG A 172 -0.68 6.19 -7.26
CA ARG A 172 0.69 5.72 -7.07
C ARG A 172 1.20 6.11 -5.68
N PRO A 173 0.85 5.37 -4.63
CA PRO A 173 1.41 5.64 -3.31
C PRO A 173 2.90 5.30 -3.31
N PHE A 174 3.68 6.17 -2.66
CA PHE A 174 5.06 5.91 -2.26
C PHE A 174 5.08 5.09 -0.98
N ASN A 175 6.26 4.91 -0.35
CA ASN A 175 6.30 4.06 0.83
C ASN A 175 5.42 4.64 1.93
N HIS A 176 4.66 3.78 2.57
CA HIS A 176 3.83 4.18 3.70
C HIS A 176 4.04 3.24 4.86
N ILE A 177 3.96 3.79 6.07
CA ILE A 177 4.22 3.13 7.34
C ILE A 177 3.09 3.41 8.31
N GLY A 178 3.00 2.64 9.36
CA GLY A 178 2.03 2.87 10.43
C GLY A 178 1.70 1.61 11.24
N PRO A 179 0.89 1.75 12.29
CA PRO A 179 0.41 0.64 13.09
C PRO A 179 -0.28 -0.43 12.23
N GLY A 180 -0.04 -1.69 12.51
CA GLY A 180 -0.65 -2.79 11.75
C GLY A 180 0.21 -3.30 10.59
N GLN A 181 1.31 -2.62 10.21
CA GLN A 181 2.19 -3.10 9.15
C GLN A 181 2.95 -4.36 9.59
N MET A 182 2.95 -5.38 8.71
CA MET A 182 3.66 -6.64 8.96
C MET A 182 5.17 -6.48 8.80
N ALA A 183 5.94 -7.40 9.37
CA ALA A 183 7.35 -7.54 9.09
C ALA A 183 7.60 -7.81 7.59
N GLY A 184 8.81 -7.48 7.09
CA GLY A 184 9.18 -7.57 5.68
C GLY A 184 9.23 -6.20 4.97
N PHE A 185 8.80 -5.14 5.66
CA PHE A 185 8.96 -3.75 5.24
C PHE A 185 9.94 -3.04 6.17
N VAL A 186 10.85 -2.24 5.63
CA VAL A 186 12.05 -1.76 6.32
C VAL A 186 11.78 -1.11 7.69
N VAL A 187 10.84 -0.17 7.78
CA VAL A 187 10.53 0.52 9.04
C VAL A 187 9.85 -0.43 10.02
N SER A 188 8.91 -1.24 9.55
CA SER A 188 8.24 -2.24 10.37
C SER A 188 9.22 -3.30 10.90
N ASP A 189 10.20 -3.74 10.07
CA ASP A 189 11.27 -4.66 10.50
C ASP A 189 12.15 -4.05 11.58
N PHE A 190 12.54 -2.77 11.42
CA PHE A 190 13.33 -2.10 12.45
C PHE A 190 12.55 -1.93 13.75
N CYS A 191 11.30 -1.47 13.68
CA CYS A 191 10.43 -1.33 14.85
C CYS A 191 10.22 -2.68 15.56
N LYS A 192 10.05 -3.77 14.81
CA LYS A 192 9.93 -5.13 15.37
C LYS A 192 11.19 -5.51 16.12
N GLN A 193 12.36 -5.40 15.51
CA GLN A 193 13.64 -5.76 16.14
C GLN A 193 13.87 -4.92 17.41
N VAL A 194 13.61 -3.61 17.35
CA VAL A 194 13.75 -2.73 18.53
C VAL A 194 12.75 -3.10 19.63
N ALA A 195 11.51 -3.43 19.28
CA ALA A 195 10.52 -3.92 20.26
C ALA A 195 10.92 -5.26 20.89
N GLU A 196 11.55 -6.18 20.14
CA GLU A 196 12.13 -7.44 20.66
C GLU A 196 13.28 -7.15 21.63
N ILE A 197 14.16 -6.19 21.33
CA ILE A 197 15.25 -5.76 22.19
C ILE A 197 14.70 -5.16 23.49
N LEU A 198 13.66 -4.33 23.42
CA LEU A 198 13.00 -3.75 24.61
C LEU A 198 12.34 -4.83 25.48
N ASN A 199 12.06 -6.01 24.93
CA ASN A 199 11.56 -7.19 25.64
C ASN A 199 12.69 -8.17 26.06
N GLY A 200 13.97 -7.75 26.01
CA GLY A 200 15.12 -8.51 26.52
C GLY A 200 15.91 -9.29 25.48
N ALA A 201 15.68 -9.08 24.16
CA ALA A 201 16.55 -9.63 23.15
C ALA A 201 17.93 -8.92 23.13
N GLU A 202 18.91 -9.52 22.46
CA GLU A 202 20.25 -8.92 22.26
C GLU A 202 20.13 -7.53 21.63
N PRO A 203 20.83 -6.48 22.15
CA PRO A 203 20.70 -5.10 21.66
C PRO A 203 21.43 -4.89 20.32
N VAL A 204 21.04 -5.65 19.30
CA VAL A 204 21.61 -5.62 17.94
C VAL A 204 20.48 -5.58 16.91
N VAL A 205 20.46 -4.53 16.07
CA VAL A 205 19.58 -4.47 14.91
C VAL A 205 20.34 -4.90 13.65
N ARG A 206 19.79 -5.88 12.94
CA ARG A 206 20.37 -6.38 11.69
C ARG A 206 19.74 -5.68 10.50
N VAL A 207 20.58 -5.09 9.64
CA VAL A 207 20.16 -4.20 8.56
C VAL A 207 20.74 -4.59 7.20
N GLY A 208 20.07 -4.19 6.12
CA GLY A 208 20.61 -4.22 4.76
C GLY A 208 21.24 -2.88 4.36
N ASN A 209 20.94 -2.38 3.16
CA ASN A 209 21.41 -1.10 2.65
C ASN A 209 20.72 0.08 3.37
N LEU A 210 21.50 0.90 4.07
CA LEU A 210 21.03 2.09 4.78
C LEU A 210 21.19 3.39 3.97
N THR A 211 21.92 3.36 2.85
CA THR A 211 22.25 4.57 2.07
C THR A 211 21.11 5.02 1.14
N ALA A 212 20.19 4.13 0.83
CA ALA A 212 19.05 4.44 -0.02
C ALA A 212 18.11 5.45 0.68
N SER A 213 17.49 6.34 -0.09
CA SER A 213 16.49 7.30 0.40
C SER A 213 15.14 7.06 -0.29
N ARG A 214 14.06 7.14 0.48
CA ARG A 214 12.69 6.93 0.00
C ARG A 214 11.75 7.97 0.58
N ASP A 215 10.67 8.22 -0.12
CA ASP A 215 9.56 9.02 0.36
C ASP A 215 8.66 8.15 1.24
N PHE A 216 8.47 8.55 2.50
CA PHE A 216 7.62 7.86 3.47
C PHE A 216 6.48 8.74 3.95
N THR A 217 5.29 8.17 4.02
CA THR A 217 4.07 8.82 4.49
C THR A 217 3.36 7.92 5.49
N ASP A 218 2.64 8.50 6.43
CA ASP A 218 1.78 7.70 7.31
C ASP A 218 0.61 7.09 6.53
N VAL A 219 0.29 5.84 6.80
CA VAL A 219 -0.79 5.11 6.13
C VAL A 219 -2.15 5.80 6.30
N ARG A 220 -2.38 6.51 7.42
CA ARG A 220 -3.62 7.24 7.69
C ARG A 220 -3.79 8.43 6.74
N ASP A 221 -2.69 9.11 6.38
CA ASP A 221 -2.70 10.14 5.36
C ASP A 221 -2.92 9.56 3.95
N VAL A 222 -2.32 8.41 3.66
CA VAL A 222 -2.51 7.72 2.37
C VAL A 222 -3.97 7.32 2.18
N VAL A 223 -4.63 6.71 3.18
CA VAL A 223 -6.05 6.31 3.03
C VAL A 223 -6.99 7.51 2.97
N ARG A 224 -6.62 8.64 3.59
CA ARG A 224 -7.34 9.92 3.42
C ARG A 224 -7.26 10.40 1.96
N ALA A 225 -6.10 10.32 1.33
CA ALA A 225 -5.96 10.60 -0.11
C ALA A 225 -6.83 9.65 -0.95
N TYR A 226 -6.88 8.36 -0.63
CA TYR A 226 -7.72 7.39 -1.36
C TYR A 226 -9.20 7.75 -1.28
N GLY A 227 -9.70 8.10 -0.08
CA GLY A 227 -11.09 8.51 0.11
C GLY A 227 -11.48 9.78 -0.66
N LEU A 228 -10.55 10.73 -0.81
CA LEU A 228 -10.75 11.94 -1.62
C LEU A 228 -10.63 11.64 -3.12
N LEU A 229 -9.62 10.86 -3.54
CA LEU A 229 -9.40 10.56 -4.95
C LEU A 229 -10.54 9.78 -5.59
N ILE A 230 -11.15 8.83 -4.90
CA ILE A 230 -12.25 8.06 -5.48
C ILE A 230 -13.50 8.93 -5.69
N GLN A 231 -13.64 10.02 -4.95
CA GLN A 231 -14.77 10.96 -5.07
C GLN A 231 -14.51 12.03 -6.13
N HIS A 232 -13.29 12.59 -6.19
CA HIS A 232 -12.95 13.82 -6.91
C HIS A 232 -11.88 13.64 -7.98
N GLY A 233 -11.16 12.51 -8.02
CA GLY A 233 -10.15 12.24 -9.03
C GLY A 233 -10.75 12.13 -10.43
N VAL A 234 -9.97 12.50 -11.43
CA VAL A 234 -10.38 12.44 -12.85
C VAL A 234 -10.16 11.00 -13.36
N PRO A 235 -11.18 10.36 -13.98
CA PRO A 235 -11.04 9.03 -14.58
C PRO A 235 -9.90 8.98 -15.62
N GLY A 236 -9.10 7.91 -15.58
CA GLY A 236 -7.94 7.71 -16.44
C GLY A 236 -6.67 8.38 -15.94
N GLU A 237 -6.77 9.31 -14.99
CA GLU A 237 -5.63 10.05 -14.46
C GLU A 237 -4.94 9.33 -13.31
N ILE A 238 -3.59 9.47 -13.28
CA ILE A 238 -2.72 8.95 -12.24
C ILE A 238 -2.42 10.07 -11.24
N TYR A 239 -2.33 9.72 -9.96
CA TYR A 239 -1.97 10.64 -8.88
C TYR A 239 -0.90 10.02 -7.98
N ASN A 240 0.25 10.68 -7.86
CA ASN A 240 1.28 10.34 -6.88
C ASN A 240 0.81 10.70 -5.47
N ILE A 241 1.05 9.79 -4.52
CA ILE A 241 0.76 10.02 -3.10
C ILE A 241 2.04 9.78 -2.31
N GLY A 242 2.54 10.80 -1.67
CA GLY A 242 3.79 10.78 -0.90
C GLY A 242 3.92 12.01 0.00
N SER A 243 5.02 12.13 0.70
CA SER A 243 5.35 13.34 1.48
C SER A 243 5.99 14.44 0.63
N GLY A 244 6.51 14.09 -0.54
CA GLY A 244 7.33 14.97 -1.38
C GLY A 244 8.79 15.04 -0.96
N THR A 245 9.19 14.30 0.08
CA THR A 245 10.55 14.35 0.65
C THR A 245 11.14 12.94 0.79
N ALA A 246 12.33 12.74 0.25
CA ALA A 246 13.06 11.49 0.44
C ALA A 246 13.88 11.54 1.74
N VAL A 247 13.74 10.51 2.57
CA VAL A 247 14.48 10.32 3.82
C VAL A 247 15.35 9.07 3.72
N SER A 248 16.60 9.13 4.21
CA SER A 248 17.50 7.98 4.16
C SER A 248 17.03 6.88 5.12
N ILE A 249 17.27 5.62 4.73
CA ILE A 249 16.98 4.48 5.60
C ILE A 249 17.80 4.56 6.91
N GLN A 250 19.01 5.13 6.85
CA GLN A 250 19.83 5.41 8.03
C GLN A 250 19.09 6.35 9.01
N SER A 251 18.57 7.48 8.52
CA SER A 251 17.87 8.46 9.38
C SER A 251 16.62 7.86 10.04
N LEU A 252 15.92 6.94 9.34
CA LEU A 252 14.77 6.23 9.93
C LEU A 252 15.19 5.30 11.06
N LEU A 253 16.28 4.57 10.87
CA LEU A 253 16.84 3.69 11.92
C LEU A 253 17.30 4.52 13.14
N ASP A 254 18.02 5.61 12.90
CA ASP A 254 18.51 6.50 13.96
C ASP A 254 17.34 7.05 14.78
N GLU A 255 16.25 7.45 14.12
CA GLU A 255 15.04 7.94 14.79
C GLU A 255 14.36 6.85 15.62
N ILE A 256 14.24 5.61 15.10
CA ILE A 256 13.66 4.48 15.84
C ILE A 256 14.51 4.15 17.08
N ILE A 257 15.84 4.13 16.93
CA ILE A 257 16.78 3.92 18.07
C ILE A 257 16.64 5.04 19.08
N ARG A 258 16.61 6.30 18.66
CA ARG A 258 16.42 7.46 19.53
C ARG A 258 15.12 7.34 20.36
N GLN A 259 14.03 6.95 19.70
CA GLN A 259 12.72 6.79 20.37
C GLN A 259 12.68 5.62 21.34
N SER A 260 13.50 4.59 21.14
CA SER A 260 13.60 3.45 22.06
C SER A 260 14.20 3.82 23.42
N GLY A 261 15.01 4.89 23.48
CA GLY A 261 15.69 5.34 24.70
C GLY A 261 16.84 4.46 25.19
N ILE A 262 17.25 3.44 24.39
CA ILE A 262 18.34 2.52 24.75
C ILE A 262 19.44 2.52 23.69
N SER A 263 20.66 2.11 24.10
CA SER A 263 21.78 1.92 23.17
C SER A 263 21.61 0.62 22.42
N ILE A 264 21.65 0.69 21.10
CA ILE A 264 21.51 -0.46 20.19
C ILE A 264 22.66 -0.42 19.20
N SER A 265 23.34 -1.55 19.00
CA SER A 265 24.34 -1.70 17.95
C SER A 265 23.69 -2.08 16.61
N VAL A 266 24.32 -1.64 15.51
CA VAL A 266 23.83 -1.91 14.15
C VAL A 266 24.79 -2.88 13.47
N GLN A 267 24.27 -3.98 12.94
CA GLN A 267 25.05 -4.99 12.22
C GLN A 267 24.47 -5.18 10.81
N HIS A 268 25.34 -5.11 9.79
CA HIS A 268 24.95 -5.43 8.42
C HIS A 268 24.74 -6.93 8.22
N ASP A 269 23.61 -7.28 7.60
CA ASP A 269 23.24 -8.64 7.22
C ASP A 269 23.22 -8.74 5.69
N PRO A 270 24.16 -9.48 5.06
CA PRO A 270 24.21 -9.66 3.62
C PRO A 270 22.92 -10.21 3.00
N GLN A 271 22.14 -10.99 3.75
CA GLN A 271 20.89 -11.57 3.25
C GLN A 271 19.76 -10.54 3.08
N LYS A 272 19.91 -9.36 3.70
CA LYS A 272 18.94 -8.24 3.59
C LYS A 272 19.21 -7.29 2.44
N PHE A 273 20.30 -7.48 1.68
CA PHE A 273 20.58 -6.67 0.50
C PHE A 273 19.71 -7.10 -0.67
N ARG A 274 19.16 -6.13 -1.39
CA ARG A 274 18.34 -6.37 -2.58
C ARG A 274 19.24 -6.47 -3.82
N PRO A 275 18.87 -7.27 -4.83
CA PRO A 275 19.61 -7.36 -6.09
C PRO A 275 19.70 -6.02 -6.84
N VAL A 276 18.66 -5.20 -6.73
CA VAL A 276 18.57 -3.86 -7.32
C VAL A 276 18.03 -2.90 -6.27
N ASP A 277 18.73 -1.80 -6.08
CA ASP A 277 18.31 -0.70 -5.21
C ASP A 277 18.61 0.65 -5.89
N TYR A 278 17.75 1.64 -5.69
CA TYR A 278 17.87 2.97 -6.27
C TYR A 278 18.31 3.96 -5.20
N PRO A 279 19.19 4.94 -5.53
CA PRO A 279 19.77 5.81 -4.50
C PRO A 279 18.72 6.69 -3.80
N SER A 280 17.81 7.31 -4.55
CA SER A 280 16.81 8.21 -3.96
C SER A 280 15.62 8.41 -4.87
N ILE A 281 14.41 8.46 -4.30
CA ILE A 281 13.19 8.81 -5.02
C ILE A 281 12.17 9.46 -4.07
N ALA A 282 11.54 10.56 -4.53
CA ALA A 282 10.41 11.22 -3.87
C ALA A 282 9.30 11.54 -4.87
N ALA A 283 8.07 11.69 -4.38
CA ALA A 283 6.92 12.06 -5.18
C ALA A 283 6.86 13.57 -5.45
N ASP A 284 6.60 13.98 -6.67
CA ASP A 284 5.94 15.26 -6.91
C ASP A 284 4.43 15.07 -6.67
N ILE A 285 3.93 15.71 -5.63
CA ILE A 285 2.51 15.63 -5.22
C ILE A 285 1.68 16.83 -5.67
N SER A 286 2.24 17.73 -6.48
CA SER A 286 1.59 18.98 -6.89
C SER A 286 0.26 18.74 -7.62
N LYS A 287 0.16 17.65 -8.42
CA LYS A 287 -1.08 17.26 -9.09
C LYS A 287 -2.15 16.84 -8.09
N LEU A 288 -1.79 16.03 -7.13
CA LEU A 288 -2.68 15.58 -6.05
C LEU A 288 -3.21 16.78 -5.26
N GLN A 289 -2.32 17.69 -4.85
CA GLN A 289 -2.68 18.91 -4.11
C GLN A 289 -3.69 19.77 -4.84
N ARG A 290 -3.47 19.99 -6.14
CA ARG A 290 -4.42 20.77 -6.97
C ARG A 290 -5.78 20.08 -7.15
N ALA A 291 -5.79 18.73 -7.19
CA ALA A 291 -7.00 17.98 -7.46
C ALA A 291 -7.92 17.83 -6.23
N ILE A 292 -7.35 17.66 -5.04
CA ILE A 292 -8.11 17.28 -3.83
C ILE A 292 -7.68 18.04 -2.56
N ASP A 293 -6.89 19.11 -2.66
CA ASP A 293 -6.39 19.92 -1.53
C ASP A 293 -5.81 19.05 -0.39
N TRP A 294 -5.00 18.05 -0.75
CA TRP A 294 -4.43 17.09 0.19
C TRP A 294 -2.96 17.39 0.47
N LYS A 295 -2.56 17.22 1.71
CA LYS A 295 -1.16 17.19 2.17
C LYS A 295 -1.03 16.19 3.31
N PRO A 296 0.16 15.60 3.56
CA PRO A 296 0.37 14.81 4.76
C PRO A 296 0.21 15.68 6.01
N GLU A 297 -0.44 15.12 7.04
CA GLU A 297 -0.73 15.80 8.31
C GLU A 297 0.00 15.14 9.48
N ILE A 298 0.38 13.87 9.32
CA ILE A 298 1.07 13.09 10.36
C ILE A 298 2.56 13.12 10.07
N SER A 299 3.35 13.60 11.02
CA SER A 299 4.80 13.64 10.86
C SER A 299 5.40 12.23 10.82
N LEU A 300 6.56 12.09 10.17
CA LEU A 300 7.26 10.82 10.07
C LEU A 300 7.67 10.28 11.44
N GLU A 301 8.11 11.16 12.35
CA GLU A 301 8.45 10.82 13.74
C GLU A 301 7.25 10.22 14.48
N ARG A 302 6.05 10.79 14.28
CA ARG A 302 4.81 10.26 14.87
C ARG A 302 4.45 8.91 14.28
N ALA A 303 4.55 8.76 12.97
CA ALA A 303 4.29 7.49 12.27
C ALA A 303 5.22 6.36 12.77
N ILE A 304 6.50 6.69 13.00
CA ILE A 304 7.50 5.77 13.57
C ILE A 304 7.12 5.40 15.01
N ALA A 305 6.81 6.40 15.87
CA ALA A 305 6.43 6.17 17.26
C ALA A 305 5.22 5.23 17.38
N ASP A 306 4.20 5.50 16.59
CA ASP A 306 2.98 4.69 16.58
C ASP A 306 3.26 3.26 16.07
N THR A 307 4.15 3.09 15.07
CA THR A 307 4.55 1.77 14.56
C THR A 307 5.35 0.98 15.59
N LEU A 308 6.29 1.62 16.29
CA LEU A 308 7.07 1.00 17.36
C LEU A 308 6.17 0.55 18.53
N THR A 309 5.26 1.43 18.96
CA THR A 309 4.29 1.13 20.01
C THR A 309 3.40 -0.06 19.65
N ASP A 310 2.92 -0.11 18.40
CA ASP A 310 2.12 -1.23 17.90
C ASP A 310 2.88 -2.57 17.97
N TRP A 311 4.17 -2.58 17.58
CA TRP A 311 5.00 -3.78 17.72
C TRP A 311 5.22 -4.20 19.17
N GLN A 312 5.42 -3.25 20.09
CA GLN A 312 5.53 -3.55 21.53
C GLN A 312 4.25 -4.20 22.08
N ILE A 313 3.07 -3.70 21.67
CA ILE A 313 1.78 -4.27 22.08
C ILE A 313 1.61 -5.68 21.50
N ARG A 314 1.89 -5.89 20.21
CA ARG A 314 1.76 -7.20 19.57
C ARG A 314 2.66 -8.26 20.19
N LEU A 315 3.90 -7.92 20.51
CA LEU A 315 4.83 -8.86 21.11
C LEU A 315 4.39 -9.24 22.54
N LYS A 316 3.85 -8.29 23.33
CA LYS A 316 3.29 -8.59 24.65
C LYS A 316 2.07 -9.54 24.58
N ASN A 317 1.20 -9.33 23.58
CA ASN A 317 -0.01 -10.14 23.40
C ASN A 317 0.28 -11.56 22.86
N ASN A 318 1.42 -11.78 22.21
CA ASN A 318 1.84 -13.10 21.72
C ASN A 318 2.58 -13.94 22.80
N VAL A 319 2.87 -13.37 23.96
CA VAL A 319 3.53 -14.05 25.09
C VAL A 319 2.52 -14.59 26.13
N ASN A 320 1.25 -14.19 26.00
CA ASN A 320 0.12 -14.70 26.80
C ASN A 320 -0.73 -15.67 25.94
#